data_8c5eb738d39a1ff3185a7b259957c05c
#
_entry.id   8c5eb738d39a1ff3185a7b259957c05c
#
_cell.length_a   1.000
_cell.length_b   1.000
_cell.length_c   1.000
_cell.angle_alpha   90.00
_cell.angle_beta   90.00
_cell.angle_gamma   90.00
#
_symmetry.space_group_name_H-M   'P 1'
#
loop_
_entity.id
_entity.type
_entity.pdbx_description
1 polymer ?
#
loop_
_entity_poly.entity_id
_entity_poly.type
_entity_poly.pdbx_seq_one_letter_code
_entity_poly.pdbx_strand_id
1 'polypeptide(L)'
;HIGAYQVDTNNGKITFLDTPGHAAFSSMRARGAQITDIVVLIVAADDGVMPQTEEAIEHALSAKVPIIVAINKIDKENADVDKILTELSKKNVLTEEWGGDTICIRVSAVTGEGIDQLLEAISLQSEILELKASAKGSAIGTVVESSLDKGKGPIATVLIESGILNKKDYVLVGKEFGRVRAMFNEFNNEINLAGPSVPVVITGLSGTPNVADKLISTNDERKVKEIASLRESKQKEIEMQSKQKTFSIDNFNSDSAASKKIINLIIKSDVQGSSEAIVSSLKAIKNDDVGLDIIYSGV
;
A
#
# COMPACT_ATOMS: atom_id res chain seq x y z
N HIS A 1 -0.59 8.34 -4.71
CA HIS A 1 -0.56 7.00 -5.33
C HIS A 1 0.56 6.17 -4.70
N ILE A 2 0.37 4.86 -4.64
CA ILE A 2 1.47 3.93 -4.38
C ILE A 2 2.08 3.58 -5.73
N GLY A 3 3.36 3.90 -5.93
CA GLY A 3 4.13 3.48 -7.11
C GLY A 3 4.59 2.04 -6.94
N ALA A 4 4.52 1.22 -7.99
CA ALA A 4 5.09 -0.13 -8.01
C ALA A 4 5.91 -0.31 -9.28
N TYR A 5 7.19 -0.59 -9.16
CA TYR A 5 8.10 -0.73 -10.29
C TYR A 5 9.24 -1.72 -10.00
N GLN A 6 9.81 -2.27 -11.05
CA GLN A 6 10.93 -3.20 -10.96
C GLN A 6 12.25 -2.52 -11.35
N VAL A 7 13.29 -2.86 -10.61
CA VAL A 7 14.68 -2.44 -10.90
C VAL A 7 15.50 -3.69 -11.17
N ASP A 8 16.21 -3.69 -12.29
CA ASP A 8 17.18 -4.73 -12.61
C ASP A 8 18.48 -4.47 -11.83
N THR A 9 18.94 -5.47 -11.10
CA THR A 9 20.20 -5.43 -10.35
C THR A 9 21.11 -6.56 -10.80
N ASN A 10 22.38 -6.50 -10.44
CA ASN A 10 23.35 -7.57 -10.74
C ASN A 10 22.93 -8.95 -10.17
N ASN A 11 22.14 -8.96 -9.10
CA ASN A 11 21.71 -10.16 -8.38
C ASN A 11 20.25 -10.57 -8.71
N GLY A 12 19.59 -9.88 -9.65
CA GLY A 12 18.21 -10.19 -10.04
C GLY A 12 17.33 -8.94 -10.07
N LYS A 13 16.01 -9.14 -10.07
CA LYS A 13 15.02 -8.06 -10.09
C LYS A 13 14.50 -7.79 -8.69
N ILE A 14 14.46 -6.53 -8.30
CA ILE A 14 13.85 -6.06 -7.06
C ILE A 14 12.61 -5.24 -7.41
N THR A 15 11.49 -5.53 -6.76
CA THR A 15 10.27 -4.73 -6.91
C THR A 15 10.16 -3.73 -5.76
N PHE A 16 10.09 -2.47 -6.10
CA PHE A 16 9.88 -1.38 -5.15
C PHE A 16 8.41 -0.96 -5.12
N LEU A 17 7.90 -0.77 -3.90
CA LEU A 17 6.64 -0.09 -3.64
C LEU A 17 6.95 1.27 -3.02
N ASP A 18 6.72 2.34 -3.78
CA ASP A 18 6.93 3.71 -3.30
C ASP A 18 5.66 4.24 -2.67
N THR A 19 5.75 4.68 -1.41
CA THR A 19 4.61 5.21 -0.65
C THR A 19 4.82 6.68 -0.31
N PRO A 20 3.76 7.52 -0.41
CA PRO A 20 3.89 8.94 -0.09
C PRO A 20 4.30 9.17 1.37
N GLY A 21 5.23 10.12 1.61
CA GLY A 21 5.73 10.44 2.95
C GLY A 21 4.76 11.24 3.83
N HIS A 22 3.72 11.88 3.28
CA HIS A 22 2.84 12.80 4.00
C HIS A 22 1.99 12.07 5.06
N ALA A 23 1.74 12.72 6.21
CA ALA A 23 0.96 12.15 7.32
C ALA A 23 -0.44 11.66 6.89
N ALA A 24 -1.09 12.33 5.94
CA ALA A 24 -2.38 11.93 5.40
C ALA A 24 -2.40 10.51 4.79
N PHE A 25 -1.23 9.97 4.41
CA PHE A 25 -1.09 8.67 3.75
C PHE A 25 -0.56 7.56 4.68
N SER A 26 -0.76 7.71 5.99
CA SER A 26 -0.38 6.71 7.01
C SER A 26 -0.89 5.31 6.69
N SER A 27 -2.16 5.20 6.29
CA SER A 27 -2.76 3.91 5.92
C SER A 27 -2.09 3.26 4.70
N MET A 28 -1.57 4.05 3.75
CA MET A 28 -0.83 3.54 2.60
C MET A 28 0.53 2.97 3.02
N ARG A 29 1.26 3.65 3.93
CA ARG A 29 2.52 3.14 4.50
C ARG A 29 2.32 1.86 5.28
N ALA A 30 1.31 1.82 6.14
CA ALA A 30 0.97 0.60 6.90
C ALA A 30 0.69 -0.60 5.99
N ARG A 31 -0.07 -0.39 4.91
CA ARG A 31 -0.36 -1.43 3.90
C ARG A 31 0.89 -1.82 3.10
N GLY A 32 1.70 -0.83 2.70
CA GLY A 32 2.97 -1.08 2.02
C GLY A 32 3.84 -2.03 2.85
N ALA A 33 4.03 -1.75 4.13
CA ALA A 33 4.80 -2.58 5.04
C ALA A 33 4.21 -4.01 5.20
N GLN A 34 2.89 -4.19 5.10
CA GLN A 34 2.26 -5.52 5.19
C GLN A 34 2.39 -6.38 3.92
N ILE A 35 2.64 -5.76 2.78
CA ILE A 35 2.72 -6.43 1.48
C ILE A 35 4.17 -6.75 1.11
N THR A 36 5.13 -6.01 1.67
CA THR A 36 6.56 -6.09 1.35
C THR A 36 7.31 -7.03 2.28
N ASP A 37 8.44 -7.54 1.81
CA ASP A 37 9.34 -8.41 2.56
C ASP A 37 10.42 -7.62 3.33
N ILE A 38 10.77 -6.43 2.84
CA ILE A 38 11.80 -5.53 3.41
C ILE A 38 11.28 -4.10 3.31
N VAL A 39 11.54 -3.29 4.34
CA VAL A 39 11.27 -1.85 4.34
C VAL A 39 12.59 -1.09 4.25
N VAL A 40 12.72 -0.23 3.25
CA VAL A 40 13.83 0.73 3.16
C VAL A 40 13.37 2.05 3.76
N LEU A 41 13.92 2.39 4.92
CA LEU A 41 13.62 3.62 5.64
C LEU A 41 14.61 4.72 5.20
N ILE A 42 14.09 5.72 4.48
CA ILE A 42 14.93 6.84 4.02
C ILE A 42 14.87 7.97 5.03
N VAL A 43 16.04 8.37 5.53
CA VAL A 43 16.20 9.49 6.48
C VAL A 43 17.13 10.52 5.86
N ALA A 44 16.74 11.78 5.83
CA ALA A 44 17.57 12.84 5.30
C ALA A 44 18.62 13.27 6.34
N ALA A 45 19.91 13.32 5.93
CA ALA A 45 21.02 13.63 6.81
C ALA A 45 20.99 15.07 7.37
N ASP A 46 20.30 15.97 6.69
CA ASP A 46 20.11 17.38 7.08
C ASP A 46 18.91 17.61 8.00
N ASP A 47 17.88 16.74 7.96
CA ASP A 47 16.62 16.92 8.69
C ASP A 47 16.54 16.06 9.98
N GLY A 48 17.14 14.84 9.95
CA GLY A 48 17.06 13.87 11.05
C GLY A 48 15.77 13.05 11.04
N VAL A 49 15.46 12.43 12.18
CA VAL A 49 14.26 11.58 12.34
C VAL A 49 13.04 12.47 12.58
N MET A 50 12.21 12.59 11.55
CA MET A 50 10.97 13.37 11.58
C MET A 50 9.79 12.52 12.09
N PRO A 51 8.65 13.12 12.53
CA PRO A 51 7.49 12.36 12.99
C PRO A 51 6.96 11.33 11.99
N GLN A 52 7.07 11.62 10.69
CA GLN A 52 6.69 10.69 9.62
C GLN A 52 7.65 9.48 9.53
N THR A 53 8.92 9.68 9.84
CA THR A 53 9.92 8.62 9.94
C THR A 53 9.64 7.72 11.14
N GLU A 54 9.28 8.30 12.28
CA GLU A 54 8.88 7.55 13.47
C GLU A 54 7.66 6.66 13.19
N GLU A 55 6.65 7.21 12.54
CA GLU A 55 5.45 6.47 12.13
C GLU A 55 5.81 5.31 11.17
N ALA A 56 6.70 5.53 10.20
CA ALA A 56 7.15 4.49 9.29
C ALA A 56 7.87 3.35 10.01
N ILE A 57 8.69 3.67 11.02
CA ILE A 57 9.34 2.68 11.90
C ILE A 57 8.28 1.85 12.64
N GLU A 58 7.29 2.50 13.24
CA GLU A 58 6.20 1.81 13.96
C GLU A 58 5.42 0.87 13.05
N HIS A 59 5.12 1.26 11.82
CA HIS A 59 4.46 0.41 10.83
C HIS A 59 5.30 -0.81 10.45
N ALA A 60 6.60 -0.63 10.19
CA ALA A 60 7.49 -1.73 9.86
C ALA A 60 7.65 -2.72 11.02
N LEU A 61 7.84 -2.22 12.25
CA LEU A 61 7.92 -3.05 13.45
C LEU A 61 6.60 -3.80 13.72
N SER A 62 5.46 -3.13 13.55
CA SER A 62 4.13 -3.75 13.70
C SER A 62 3.90 -4.86 12.67
N ALA A 63 4.36 -4.66 11.45
CA ALA A 63 4.31 -5.66 10.38
C ALA A 63 5.36 -6.77 10.54
N LYS A 64 6.32 -6.60 11.46
CA LYS A 64 7.47 -7.51 11.68
C LYS A 64 8.34 -7.68 10.43
N VAL A 65 8.47 -6.63 9.65
CA VAL A 65 9.28 -6.60 8.44
C VAL A 65 10.66 -5.99 8.78
N PRO A 66 11.77 -6.60 8.35
CA PRO A 66 13.10 -6.04 8.59
C PRO A 66 13.27 -4.68 7.91
N ILE A 67 13.99 -3.80 8.60
CA ILE A 67 14.26 -2.43 8.16
C ILE A 67 15.71 -2.34 7.68
N ILE A 68 15.93 -1.73 6.52
CA ILE A 68 17.22 -1.23 6.07
C ILE A 68 17.14 0.30 6.11
N VAL A 69 18.09 0.94 6.77
CA VAL A 69 18.13 2.41 6.85
C VAL A 69 19.00 2.95 5.72
N ALA A 70 18.47 3.89 4.97
CA ALA A 70 19.20 4.66 3.96
C ALA A 70 19.28 6.13 4.40
N ILE A 71 20.44 6.58 4.85
CA ILE A 71 20.69 7.98 5.21
C ILE A 71 21.02 8.73 3.93
N ASN A 72 20.06 9.53 3.45
CA ASN A 72 20.17 10.27 2.20
C ASN A 72 20.67 11.70 2.41
N LYS A 73 21.08 12.35 1.33
CA LYS A 73 21.61 13.72 1.28
C LYS A 73 22.93 13.89 2.01
N ILE A 74 23.79 12.87 1.99
CA ILE A 74 25.13 12.94 2.62
C ILE A 74 26.06 13.95 1.92
N ASP A 75 25.69 14.38 0.72
CA ASP A 75 26.39 15.41 -0.06
C ASP A 75 26.24 16.83 0.50
N LYS A 76 25.34 17.06 1.46
CA LYS A 76 25.13 18.38 2.06
C LYS A 76 26.13 18.68 3.17
N GLU A 77 26.53 19.95 3.29
CA GLU A 77 27.49 20.42 4.31
C GLU A 77 26.97 20.27 5.75
N ASN A 78 25.66 20.30 5.94
CA ASN A 78 24.99 20.16 7.24
C ASN A 78 24.52 18.72 7.54
N ALA A 79 25.04 17.73 6.82
CA ALA A 79 24.74 16.32 7.07
C ALA A 79 25.33 15.86 8.41
N ASP A 80 24.48 15.33 9.30
CA ASP A 80 24.87 14.82 10.61
C ASP A 80 24.36 13.38 10.80
N VAL A 81 25.19 12.43 10.42
CA VAL A 81 24.87 10.98 10.49
C VAL A 81 24.81 10.50 11.94
N ASP A 82 25.70 10.95 12.82
CA ASP A 82 25.78 10.49 14.22
C ASP A 82 24.53 10.90 15.01
N LYS A 83 24.00 12.08 14.72
CA LYS A 83 22.73 12.53 15.28
C LYS A 83 21.60 11.58 14.90
N ILE A 84 21.50 11.20 13.62
CA ILE A 84 20.45 10.27 13.12
C ILE A 84 20.56 8.91 13.80
N LEU A 85 21.76 8.35 13.88
CA LEU A 85 22.00 7.06 14.55
C LEU A 85 21.55 7.10 16.01
N THR A 86 21.83 8.23 16.71
CA THR A 86 21.37 8.46 18.07
C THR A 86 19.83 8.54 18.16
N GLU A 87 19.17 9.21 17.20
CA GLU A 87 17.71 9.33 17.17
C GLU A 87 17.04 8.00 16.86
N LEU A 88 17.56 7.22 15.91
CA LEU A 88 17.06 5.89 15.55
C LEU A 88 17.17 4.90 16.71
N SER A 89 18.29 4.94 17.47
CA SER A 89 18.47 4.07 18.63
C SER A 89 17.39 4.28 19.71
N LYS A 90 16.92 5.53 19.89
CA LYS A 90 15.81 5.86 20.80
C LYS A 90 14.47 5.25 20.35
N LYS A 91 14.36 4.87 19.07
CA LYS A 91 13.18 4.26 18.47
C LYS A 91 13.30 2.74 18.29
N ASN A 92 14.24 2.12 19.01
CA ASN A 92 14.54 0.68 18.93
C ASN A 92 15.02 0.20 17.55
N VAL A 93 15.59 1.10 16.75
CA VAL A 93 16.27 0.77 15.49
C VAL A 93 17.78 0.92 15.75
N LEU A 94 18.41 -0.18 16.15
CA LEU A 94 19.84 -0.24 16.42
C LEU A 94 20.57 -0.70 15.15
N THR A 95 21.46 0.17 14.66
CA THR A 95 22.28 -0.13 13.50
C THR A 95 23.47 -1.02 13.84
N GLU A 96 24.03 -1.71 12.84
CA GLU A 96 25.22 -2.57 13.01
C GLU A 96 26.40 -1.80 13.62
N GLU A 97 26.61 -0.53 13.24
CA GLU A 97 27.65 0.34 13.80
C GLU A 97 27.52 0.52 15.31
N TRP A 98 26.31 0.36 15.86
CA TRP A 98 26.00 0.51 17.30
C TRP A 98 25.65 -0.83 17.96
N GLY A 99 26.04 -1.95 17.31
CA GLY A 99 25.89 -3.30 17.86
C GLY A 99 24.49 -3.89 17.73
N GLY A 100 23.66 -3.38 16.83
CA GLY A 100 22.36 -3.93 16.47
C GLY A 100 22.41 -4.75 15.19
N ASP A 101 21.21 -5.08 14.66
CA ASP A 101 21.04 -5.95 13.48
C ASP A 101 20.51 -5.17 12.25
N THR A 102 20.32 -3.85 12.37
CA THR A 102 19.76 -3.05 11.27
C THR A 102 20.89 -2.55 10.36
N ILE A 103 20.81 -2.92 9.08
CA ILE A 103 21.75 -2.44 8.06
C ILE A 103 21.51 -0.94 7.83
N CYS A 104 22.57 -0.15 7.82
CA CYS A 104 22.54 1.28 7.59
C CYS A 104 23.50 1.67 6.45
N ILE A 105 22.95 2.25 5.39
CA ILE A 105 23.72 2.67 4.22
C ILE A 105 23.62 4.19 4.06
N ARG A 106 24.74 4.82 3.80
CA ARG A 106 24.83 6.26 3.50
C ARG A 106 24.68 6.45 1.99
N VAL A 107 23.75 7.30 1.57
CA VAL A 107 23.44 7.49 0.16
C VAL A 107 23.30 8.96 -0.22
N SER A 108 23.55 9.28 -1.47
CA SER A 108 23.14 10.54 -2.09
C SER A 108 22.39 10.27 -3.37
N ALA A 109 21.11 10.60 -3.41
CA ALA A 109 20.30 10.48 -4.61
C ALA A 109 20.75 11.44 -5.73
N VAL A 110 21.48 12.52 -5.40
CA VAL A 110 21.97 13.51 -6.37
C VAL A 110 23.25 13.02 -7.06
N THR A 111 24.20 12.50 -6.28
CA THR A 111 25.49 12.03 -6.80
C THR A 111 25.46 10.57 -7.24
N GLY A 112 24.48 9.79 -6.78
CA GLY A 112 24.41 8.34 -6.98
C GLY A 112 25.30 7.54 -5.99
N GLU A 113 25.99 8.21 -5.09
CA GLU A 113 26.84 7.56 -4.09
C GLU A 113 26.03 6.65 -3.18
N GLY A 114 26.52 5.45 -2.89
CA GLY A 114 25.91 4.47 -1.99
C GLY A 114 24.69 3.71 -2.56
N ILE A 115 24.18 4.04 -3.75
CA ILE A 115 23.00 3.37 -4.33
C ILE A 115 23.29 1.90 -4.63
N ASP A 116 24.41 1.57 -5.23
CA ASP A 116 24.79 0.18 -5.50
C ASP A 116 24.93 -0.64 -4.21
N GLN A 117 25.50 -0.03 -3.17
CA GLN A 117 25.62 -0.65 -1.84
C GLN A 117 24.25 -0.90 -1.21
N LEU A 118 23.29 0.03 -1.37
CA LEU A 118 21.92 -0.15 -0.91
C LEU A 118 21.23 -1.33 -1.63
N LEU A 119 21.39 -1.43 -2.94
CA LEU A 119 20.81 -2.53 -3.74
C LEU A 119 21.45 -3.88 -3.34
N GLU A 120 22.74 -3.90 -3.10
CA GLU A 120 23.46 -5.09 -2.61
C GLU A 120 22.99 -5.49 -1.20
N ALA A 121 22.82 -4.53 -0.29
CA ALA A 121 22.29 -4.77 1.06
C ALA A 121 20.86 -5.34 1.03
N ILE A 122 19.99 -4.85 0.14
CA ILE A 122 18.64 -5.39 -0.05
C ILE A 122 18.72 -6.84 -0.55
N SER A 123 19.58 -7.10 -1.51
CA SER A 123 19.79 -8.45 -2.06
C SER A 123 20.27 -9.42 -0.97
N LEU A 124 21.28 -9.02 -0.20
CA LEU A 124 21.81 -9.81 0.92
C LEU A 124 20.74 -10.08 1.98
N GLN A 125 19.96 -9.08 2.36
CA GLN A 125 18.86 -9.25 3.32
C GLN A 125 17.79 -10.22 2.80
N SER A 126 17.50 -10.18 1.50
CA SER A 126 16.54 -11.10 0.88
C SER A 126 17.03 -12.57 0.89
N GLU A 127 18.34 -12.80 0.77
CA GLU A 127 18.95 -14.13 0.88
C GLU A 127 18.88 -14.64 2.31
N ILE A 128 19.18 -13.79 3.31
CA ILE A 128 19.08 -14.13 4.73
C ILE A 128 17.66 -14.54 5.11
N LEU A 129 16.65 -13.86 4.56
CA LEU A 129 15.24 -14.16 4.77
C LEU A 129 14.77 -15.43 4.04
N GLU A 130 15.61 -16.02 3.18
CA GLU A 130 15.26 -17.19 2.36
C GLU A 130 13.92 -17.05 1.61
N LEU A 131 13.65 -15.87 1.04
CA LEU A 131 12.38 -15.58 0.38
C LEU A 131 12.15 -16.54 -0.79
N LYS A 132 11.03 -17.22 -0.77
CA LYS A 132 10.64 -18.22 -1.78
C LYS A 132 9.20 -18.05 -2.18
N ALA A 133 8.92 -18.05 -3.47
CA ALA A 133 7.56 -18.05 -4.00
C ALA A 133 7.38 -19.15 -5.04
N SER A 134 6.19 -19.76 -5.07
CA SER A 134 5.86 -20.73 -6.09
C SER A 134 5.56 -20.03 -7.41
N ALA A 135 6.28 -20.38 -8.46
CA ALA A 135 5.98 -19.97 -9.82
C ALA A 135 5.02 -20.93 -10.54
N LYS A 136 4.29 -21.78 -9.81
CA LYS A 136 3.36 -22.77 -10.37
C LYS A 136 1.99 -22.63 -9.74
N GLY A 137 0.94 -22.85 -10.53
CA GLY A 137 -0.44 -22.84 -10.07
C GLY A 137 -1.15 -21.49 -10.27
N SER A 138 -2.31 -21.37 -9.65
CA SER A 138 -3.13 -20.16 -9.70
C SER A 138 -2.41 -18.97 -9.10
N ALA A 139 -2.52 -17.80 -9.73
CA ALA A 139 -1.93 -16.59 -9.21
C ALA A 139 -2.67 -16.15 -7.95
N ILE A 140 -1.88 -15.77 -6.95
CA ILE A 140 -2.33 -15.04 -5.77
C ILE A 140 -1.55 -13.72 -5.75
N GLY A 141 -2.24 -12.63 -5.49
CA GLY A 141 -1.61 -11.31 -5.42
C GLY A 141 -2.41 -10.35 -4.57
N THR A 142 -1.88 -9.16 -4.37
CA THR A 142 -2.53 -8.10 -3.58
C THR A 142 -2.67 -6.84 -4.42
N VAL A 143 -3.82 -6.18 -4.33
CA VAL A 143 -4.08 -4.90 -4.98
C VAL A 143 -3.28 -3.81 -4.29
N VAL A 144 -2.39 -3.18 -5.05
CA VAL A 144 -1.58 -2.04 -4.60
C VAL A 144 -2.36 -0.74 -4.79
N GLU A 145 -3.02 -0.60 -5.95
CA GLU A 145 -3.80 0.58 -6.30
C GLU A 145 -4.91 0.22 -7.29
N SER A 146 -6.01 0.98 -7.29
CA SER A 146 -7.08 0.80 -8.26
C SER A 146 -7.68 2.14 -8.69
N SER A 147 -8.13 2.19 -9.94
CA SER A 147 -8.72 3.38 -10.53
C SER A 147 -9.73 3.04 -11.63
N LEU A 148 -10.47 4.05 -12.07
CA LEU A 148 -11.41 3.94 -13.17
C LEU A 148 -10.89 4.74 -14.38
N ASP A 149 -10.41 4.04 -15.39
CA ASP A 149 -9.98 4.65 -16.64
C ASP A 149 -11.16 4.84 -17.61
N LYS A 150 -11.23 5.99 -18.27
CA LYS A 150 -12.35 6.32 -19.20
C LYS A 150 -12.42 5.40 -20.41
N GLY A 151 -11.30 4.83 -20.85
CA GLY A 151 -11.23 3.96 -22.02
C GLY A 151 -11.16 2.48 -21.68
N LYS A 152 -10.37 2.13 -20.66
CA LYS A 152 -10.10 0.73 -20.26
C LYS A 152 -11.09 0.21 -19.20
N GLY A 153 -11.89 1.09 -18.58
CA GLY A 153 -12.80 0.76 -17.48
C GLY A 153 -12.04 0.60 -16.14
N PRO A 154 -12.55 -0.27 -15.22
CA PRO A 154 -11.85 -0.54 -13.97
C PRO A 154 -10.48 -1.15 -14.23
N ILE A 155 -9.46 -0.57 -13.61
CA ILE A 155 -8.08 -1.05 -13.65
C ILE A 155 -7.56 -1.23 -12.22
N ALA A 156 -6.71 -2.22 -12.02
CA ALA A 156 -6.06 -2.46 -10.75
C ALA A 156 -4.59 -2.79 -10.96
N THR A 157 -3.72 -2.15 -10.19
CA THR A 157 -2.31 -2.55 -10.06
C THR A 157 -2.22 -3.60 -8.99
N VAL A 158 -1.74 -4.78 -9.35
CA VAL A 158 -1.64 -5.94 -8.46
C VAL A 158 -0.18 -6.39 -8.39
N LEU A 159 0.30 -6.63 -7.19
CA LEU A 159 1.56 -7.32 -6.96
C LEU A 159 1.28 -8.83 -6.85
N ILE A 160 1.87 -9.62 -7.72
CA ILE A 160 1.75 -11.07 -7.67
C ILE A 160 2.66 -11.62 -6.58
N GLU A 161 2.11 -12.39 -5.65
CA GLU A 161 2.84 -13.00 -4.52
C GLU A 161 3.26 -14.44 -4.85
N SER A 162 2.39 -15.17 -5.54
CA SER A 162 2.66 -16.57 -5.94
C SER A 162 1.84 -16.98 -7.16
N GLY A 163 2.25 -18.06 -7.81
CA GLY A 163 1.62 -18.54 -9.04
C GLY A 163 1.95 -17.69 -10.26
N ILE A 164 1.25 -17.93 -11.34
CA ILE A 164 1.39 -17.16 -12.60
C ILE A 164 0.01 -16.69 -13.03
N LEU A 165 -0.12 -15.37 -13.22
CA LEU A 165 -1.30 -14.76 -13.82
C LEU A 165 -1.12 -14.69 -15.33
N ASN A 166 -2.07 -15.23 -16.07
CA ASN A 166 -2.06 -15.19 -17.52
C ASN A 166 -3.18 -14.30 -18.04
N LYS A 167 -2.97 -13.75 -19.23
CA LYS A 167 -4.04 -13.11 -19.99
C LYS A 167 -5.16 -14.13 -20.23
N LYS A 168 -6.42 -13.70 -20.07
CA LYS A 168 -7.65 -14.48 -20.16
C LYS A 168 -8.01 -15.33 -18.93
N ASP A 169 -7.19 -15.37 -17.87
CA ASP A 169 -7.58 -16.00 -16.60
C ASP A 169 -8.79 -15.30 -16.00
N TYR A 170 -9.63 -16.06 -15.30
CA TYR A 170 -10.66 -15.50 -14.44
C TYR A 170 -10.06 -15.13 -13.09
N VAL A 171 -10.41 -13.97 -12.59
CA VAL A 171 -9.87 -13.44 -11.32
C VAL A 171 -11.00 -13.01 -10.40
N LEU A 172 -10.79 -13.26 -9.12
CA LEU A 172 -11.58 -12.73 -8.02
C LEU A 172 -10.68 -11.78 -7.23
N VAL A 173 -11.11 -10.54 -7.06
CA VAL A 173 -10.37 -9.49 -6.38
C VAL A 173 -11.28 -8.84 -5.34
N GLY A 174 -11.11 -9.16 -4.06
CA GLY A 174 -12.08 -8.76 -3.06
C GLY A 174 -13.49 -9.26 -3.36
N LYS A 175 -14.41 -8.35 -3.64
CA LYS A 175 -15.78 -8.64 -4.11
C LYS A 175 -15.93 -8.54 -5.64
N GLU A 176 -14.96 -7.94 -6.30
CA GLU A 176 -14.96 -7.77 -7.73
C GLU A 176 -14.45 -9.04 -8.43
N PHE A 177 -14.94 -9.27 -9.62
CA PHE A 177 -14.52 -10.40 -10.43
C PHE A 177 -14.36 -9.98 -11.89
N GLY A 178 -13.74 -10.81 -12.67
CA GLY A 178 -13.61 -10.53 -14.10
C GLY A 178 -12.75 -11.54 -14.83
N ARG A 179 -12.59 -11.28 -16.12
CA ARG A 179 -11.62 -11.98 -16.95
C ARG A 179 -10.53 -11.00 -17.36
N VAL A 180 -9.29 -11.34 -17.11
CA VAL A 180 -8.15 -10.50 -17.49
C VAL A 180 -8.16 -10.28 -19.01
N ARG A 181 -8.47 -9.06 -19.43
CA ARG A 181 -8.51 -8.68 -20.86
C ARG A 181 -7.14 -8.32 -21.38
N ALA A 182 -6.43 -7.50 -20.63
CA ALA A 182 -5.05 -7.11 -20.91
C ALA A 182 -4.31 -6.90 -19.60
N MET A 183 -3.00 -7.09 -19.64
CA MET A 183 -2.05 -6.84 -18.55
C MET A 183 -0.96 -5.93 -19.07
N PHE A 184 -0.54 -4.98 -18.23
CA PHE A 184 0.51 -4.02 -18.57
C PHE A 184 1.55 -3.99 -17.47
N ASN A 185 2.81 -3.85 -17.86
CA ASN A 185 3.89 -3.59 -16.92
C ASN A 185 3.95 -2.10 -16.52
N GLU A 186 4.92 -1.72 -15.68
CA GLU A 186 5.15 -0.35 -15.22
C GLU A 186 5.45 0.65 -16.36
N PHE A 187 5.94 0.17 -17.50
CA PHE A 187 6.19 0.96 -18.71
C PHE A 187 4.98 1.06 -19.63
N ASN A 188 3.80 0.57 -19.20
CA ASN A 188 2.56 0.49 -19.98
C ASN A 188 2.69 -0.39 -21.25
N ASN A 189 3.64 -1.32 -21.27
CA ASN A 189 3.76 -2.34 -22.31
C ASN A 189 2.85 -3.53 -21.96
N GLU A 190 2.14 -4.04 -22.98
CA GLU A 190 1.26 -5.20 -22.79
C GLU A 190 2.11 -6.47 -22.59
N ILE A 191 1.77 -7.23 -21.54
CA ILE A 191 2.41 -8.51 -21.20
C ILE A 191 1.34 -9.63 -21.18
N ASN A 192 1.76 -10.87 -21.43
CA ASN A 192 0.87 -12.02 -21.48
C ASN A 192 0.85 -12.84 -20.19
N LEU A 193 1.89 -12.73 -19.39
CA LEU A 193 2.03 -13.45 -18.12
C LEU A 193 2.74 -12.56 -17.08
N ALA A 194 2.39 -12.76 -15.80
CA ALA A 194 3.05 -12.14 -14.66
C ALA A 194 3.27 -13.21 -13.58
N GLY A 195 4.53 -13.38 -13.17
CA GLY A 195 4.94 -14.29 -12.11
C GLY A 195 5.06 -13.59 -10.75
N PRO A 196 5.58 -14.30 -9.73
CA PRO A 196 5.81 -13.74 -8.40
C PRO A 196 6.68 -12.48 -8.41
N SER A 197 6.40 -11.58 -7.47
CA SER A 197 7.08 -10.27 -7.30
C SER A 197 6.95 -9.31 -8.49
N VAL A 198 6.10 -9.61 -9.49
CA VAL A 198 5.86 -8.72 -10.64
C VAL A 198 4.65 -7.84 -10.35
N PRO A 199 4.81 -6.51 -10.36
CA PRO A 199 3.67 -5.59 -10.35
C PRO A 199 3.04 -5.55 -11.74
N VAL A 200 1.72 -5.70 -11.80
CA VAL A 200 1.01 -5.74 -13.07
C VAL A 200 -0.29 -4.95 -13.00
N VAL A 201 -0.54 -4.14 -14.01
CA VAL A 201 -1.83 -3.46 -14.20
C VAL A 201 -2.76 -4.36 -14.97
N ILE A 202 -3.89 -4.73 -14.37
CA ILE A 202 -4.89 -5.60 -14.99
C ILE A 202 -6.15 -4.83 -15.38
N THR A 203 -6.79 -5.27 -16.46
CA THR A 203 -8.07 -4.75 -16.96
C THR A 203 -9.09 -5.87 -17.11
N GLY A 204 -10.38 -5.52 -17.09
CA GLY A 204 -11.45 -6.48 -17.31
C GLY A 204 -12.18 -6.92 -16.03
N LEU A 205 -12.01 -6.18 -14.94
CA LEU A 205 -12.76 -6.35 -13.69
C LEU A 205 -14.18 -5.80 -13.81
N SER A 206 -15.09 -6.29 -12.96
CA SER A 206 -16.48 -5.83 -12.86
C SER A 206 -16.60 -4.43 -12.23
N GLY A 207 -15.68 -4.08 -11.37
CA GLY A 207 -15.61 -2.79 -10.67
C GLY A 207 -14.20 -2.52 -10.17
N THR A 208 -14.02 -1.41 -9.46
CA THR A 208 -12.75 -1.03 -8.82
C THR A 208 -12.63 -1.74 -7.48
N PRO A 209 -11.65 -2.66 -7.30
CA PRO A 209 -11.41 -3.32 -6.02
C PRO A 209 -10.84 -2.34 -5.00
N ASN A 210 -10.93 -2.69 -3.71
CA ASN A 210 -10.26 -1.92 -2.68
C ASN A 210 -8.75 -2.19 -2.68
N VAL A 211 -8.00 -1.22 -2.20
CA VAL A 211 -6.57 -1.42 -1.94
C VAL A 211 -6.38 -2.48 -0.86
N ALA A 212 -5.36 -3.31 -1.01
CA ALA A 212 -5.06 -4.51 -0.21
C ALA A 212 -6.05 -5.68 -0.37
N ASP A 213 -7.03 -5.61 -1.27
CA ASP A 213 -7.82 -6.79 -1.62
C ASP A 213 -6.92 -7.88 -2.24
N LYS A 214 -7.19 -9.14 -1.87
CA LYS A 214 -6.46 -10.27 -2.44
C LYS A 214 -7.05 -10.65 -3.80
N LEU A 215 -6.15 -10.82 -4.79
CA LEU A 215 -6.44 -11.40 -6.09
C LEU A 215 -6.20 -12.91 -6.03
N ILE A 216 -7.12 -13.67 -6.58
CA ILE A 216 -6.97 -15.12 -6.80
C ILE A 216 -7.40 -15.42 -8.24
N SER A 217 -6.52 -16.08 -9.01
CA SER A 217 -6.86 -16.54 -10.36
C SER A 217 -7.41 -17.95 -10.36
N THR A 218 -8.27 -18.24 -11.30
CA THR A 218 -8.86 -19.58 -11.51
C THR A 218 -9.32 -19.77 -12.95
N ASN A 219 -9.50 -21.01 -13.35
CA ASN A 219 -10.09 -21.36 -14.65
C ASN A 219 -11.61 -21.50 -14.61
N ASP A 220 -12.24 -21.41 -13.43
CA ASP A 220 -13.68 -21.64 -13.23
C ASP A 220 -14.43 -20.31 -13.02
N GLU A 221 -15.06 -19.82 -14.10
CA GLU A 221 -15.86 -18.60 -14.09
C GLU A 221 -17.05 -18.66 -13.12
N ARG A 222 -17.69 -19.84 -13.01
CA ARG A 222 -18.90 -19.99 -12.20
C ARG A 222 -18.60 -19.81 -10.72
N LYS A 223 -17.50 -20.41 -10.25
CA LYS A 223 -17.04 -20.27 -8.85
C LYS A 223 -16.69 -18.83 -8.51
N VAL A 224 -16.04 -18.12 -9.44
CA VAL A 224 -15.68 -16.72 -9.21
C VAL A 224 -16.93 -15.85 -9.04
N LYS A 225 -17.93 -16.00 -9.92
CA LYS A 225 -19.19 -15.25 -9.84
C LYS A 225 -19.98 -15.57 -8.58
N GLU A 226 -20.05 -16.84 -8.19
CA GLU A 226 -20.75 -17.27 -6.99
C GLU A 226 -20.11 -16.66 -5.72
N ILE A 227 -18.79 -16.77 -5.58
CA ILE A 227 -18.08 -16.20 -4.43
C ILE A 227 -18.20 -14.68 -4.39
N ALA A 228 -18.07 -14.00 -5.53
CA ALA A 228 -18.23 -12.54 -5.60
C ALA A 228 -19.63 -12.11 -5.14
N SER A 229 -20.70 -12.77 -5.63
CA SER A 229 -22.08 -12.49 -5.23
C SER A 229 -22.30 -12.73 -3.73
N LEU A 230 -21.75 -13.80 -3.16
CA LEU A 230 -21.84 -14.06 -1.72
C LEU A 230 -21.12 -12.97 -0.90
N ARG A 231 -19.94 -12.52 -1.33
CA ARG A 231 -19.20 -11.44 -0.66
C ARG A 231 -19.94 -10.10 -0.73
N GLU A 232 -20.52 -9.78 -1.90
CA GLU A 232 -21.32 -8.56 -2.09
C GLU A 232 -22.55 -8.57 -1.18
N SER A 233 -23.31 -9.68 -1.13
CA SER A 233 -24.48 -9.83 -0.28
C SER A 233 -24.14 -9.65 1.19
N LYS A 234 -23.07 -10.29 1.65
CA LYS A 234 -22.59 -10.18 3.04
C LYS A 234 -22.16 -8.75 3.39
N GLN A 235 -21.50 -8.07 2.47
CA GLN A 235 -21.11 -6.67 2.68
C GLN A 235 -22.33 -5.76 2.81
N LYS A 236 -23.35 -5.94 1.93
CA LYS A 236 -24.62 -5.19 2.02
C LYS A 236 -25.35 -5.41 3.35
N GLU A 237 -25.36 -6.64 3.86
CA GLU A 237 -25.92 -6.94 5.19
C GLU A 237 -25.22 -6.20 6.32
N ILE A 238 -23.87 -6.20 6.31
CA ILE A 238 -23.07 -5.48 7.31
C ILE A 238 -23.33 -3.97 7.24
N GLU A 239 -23.39 -3.40 6.05
CA GLU A 239 -23.69 -1.98 5.85
C GLU A 239 -25.09 -1.60 6.32
N MET A 240 -26.10 -2.45 6.06
CA MET A 240 -27.47 -2.25 6.56
C MET A 240 -27.53 -2.31 8.09
N GLN A 241 -26.86 -3.28 8.70
CA GLN A 241 -26.81 -3.42 10.16
C GLN A 241 -26.11 -2.23 10.83
N SER A 242 -25.03 -1.72 10.23
CA SER A 242 -24.32 -0.56 10.75
C SER A 242 -25.17 0.71 10.71
N LYS A 243 -25.89 0.93 9.60
CA LYS A 243 -26.84 2.05 9.45
C LYS A 243 -27.98 1.98 10.47
N GLN A 244 -28.55 0.80 10.70
CA GLN A 244 -29.61 0.63 11.70
C GLN A 244 -29.14 0.94 13.12
N LYS A 245 -27.91 0.54 13.49
CA LYS A 245 -27.34 0.86 14.79
C LYS A 245 -27.13 2.37 14.98
N THR A 246 -26.67 3.07 13.96
CA THR A 246 -26.48 4.53 14.03
C THR A 246 -27.82 5.26 14.18
N PHE A 247 -28.84 4.87 13.44
CA PHE A 247 -30.20 5.44 13.56
C PHE A 247 -30.81 5.23 14.97
N SER A 248 -30.51 4.12 15.62
CA SER A 248 -31.03 3.84 16.97
C SER A 248 -30.34 4.68 18.06
N ILE A 249 -29.07 5.00 17.91
CA ILE A 249 -28.30 5.79 18.88
C ILE A 249 -28.60 7.29 18.72
N ASP A 250 -28.74 7.79 17.50
CA ASP A 250 -29.06 9.20 17.23
C ASP A 250 -30.45 9.59 17.74
N ASN A 251 -31.44 8.68 17.70
CA ASN A 251 -32.79 8.91 18.23
C ASN A 251 -32.83 8.96 19.75
N PHE A 252 -31.89 8.36 20.48
CA PHE A 252 -31.78 8.45 21.93
C PHE A 252 -31.09 9.73 22.42
N ASN A 253 -30.25 10.36 21.61
CA ASN A 253 -29.49 11.56 21.96
C ASN A 253 -30.17 12.88 21.53
N SER A 254 -31.32 12.83 20.85
CA SER A 254 -31.95 14.01 20.25
C SER A 254 -32.68 14.93 21.22
N ASP A 255 -32.82 14.56 22.50
CA ASP A 255 -33.55 15.37 23.49
C ASP A 255 -32.69 16.37 24.27
N SER A 256 -31.38 16.49 24.05
CA SER A 256 -30.54 17.40 24.85
C SER A 256 -29.30 18.01 24.20
N ALA A 257 -29.11 17.92 22.89
CA ALA A 257 -27.97 18.56 22.26
C ALA A 257 -28.42 19.58 21.20
N ALA A 258 -27.92 20.81 21.31
CA ALA A 258 -28.03 21.85 20.29
C ALA A 258 -27.70 21.22 18.92
N SER A 259 -28.57 21.40 17.93
CA SER A 259 -28.46 20.78 16.61
C SER A 259 -27.13 21.16 15.96
N LYS A 260 -26.14 20.27 16.00
CA LYS A 260 -24.88 20.45 15.27
C LYS A 260 -25.21 20.58 13.78
N LYS A 261 -24.65 21.57 13.12
CA LYS A 261 -24.77 21.68 11.67
C LYS A 261 -23.97 20.53 11.03
N ILE A 262 -24.63 19.70 10.25
CA ILE A 262 -23.98 18.59 9.53
C ILE A 262 -23.66 19.06 8.12
N ILE A 263 -22.40 18.91 7.72
CA ILE A 263 -21.94 19.16 6.34
C ILE A 263 -21.85 17.80 5.63
N ASN A 264 -22.64 17.67 4.58
CA ASN A 264 -22.67 16.48 3.75
C ASN A 264 -21.63 16.61 2.62
N LEU A 265 -20.74 15.61 2.51
CA LEU A 265 -19.65 15.60 1.55
C LEU A 265 -19.75 14.44 0.56
N ILE A 266 -19.41 14.74 -0.69
CA ILE A 266 -19.15 13.74 -1.75
C ILE A 266 -17.68 13.84 -2.11
N ILE A 267 -16.97 12.71 -2.00
CA ILE A 267 -15.54 12.63 -2.29
C ILE A 267 -15.37 11.82 -3.58
N LYS A 268 -14.67 12.40 -4.54
CA LYS A 268 -14.21 11.73 -5.75
C LYS A 268 -12.73 11.96 -5.93
N SER A 269 -12.01 10.91 -6.20
CA SER A 269 -10.56 10.93 -6.46
C SER A 269 -10.24 10.18 -7.75
N ASP A 270 -9.04 10.30 -8.21
CA ASP A 270 -8.51 9.59 -9.38
C ASP A 270 -8.18 8.12 -9.07
N VAL A 271 -7.83 7.82 -7.81
CA VAL A 271 -7.54 6.46 -7.34
C VAL A 271 -8.17 6.18 -5.99
N GLN A 272 -8.41 4.92 -5.70
CA GLN A 272 -9.08 4.46 -4.49
C GLN A 272 -8.29 4.81 -3.22
N GLY A 273 -6.96 4.64 -3.24
CA GLY A 273 -6.12 4.96 -2.08
C GLY A 273 -6.18 6.44 -1.67
N SER A 274 -6.22 7.38 -2.63
CA SER A 274 -6.38 8.81 -2.35
C SER A 274 -7.75 9.11 -1.72
N SER A 275 -8.81 8.46 -2.20
CA SER A 275 -10.16 8.59 -1.63
C SER A 275 -10.18 8.17 -0.16
N GLU A 276 -9.61 7.03 0.17
CA GLU A 276 -9.52 6.51 1.53
C GLU A 276 -8.71 7.44 2.46
N ALA A 277 -7.59 7.99 1.98
CA ALA A 277 -6.76 8.92 2.75
C ALA A 277 -7.53 10.22 3.08
N ILE A 278 -8.26 10.78 2.11
CA ILE A 278 -9.09 11.97 2.33
C ILE A 278 -10.20 11.67 3.35
N VAL A 279 -10.90 10.54 3.21
CA VAL A 279 -11.95 10.12 4.15
C VAL A 279 -11.39 9.98 5.57
N SER A 280 -10.22 9.36 5.73
CA SER A 280 -9.58 9.19 7.03
C SER A 280 -9.16 10.52 7.65
N SER A 281 -8.58 11.42 6.85
CA SER A 281 -8.19 12.75 7.31
C SER A 281 -9.40 13.60 7.73
N LEU A 282 -10.49 13.55 6.96
CA LEU A 282 -11.72 14.26 7.29
C LEU A 282 -12.39 13.74 8.56
N LYS A 283 -12.41 12.43 8.78
CA LYS A 283 -12.94 11.81 10.01
C LYS A 283 -12.10 12.12 11.25
N ALA A 284 -10.82 12.41 11.08
CA ALA A 284 -9.94 12.81 12.18
C ALA A 284 -10.19 14.25 12.66
N ILE A 285 -10.83 15.11 11.84
CA ILE A 285 -11.18 16.47 12.21
C ILE A 285 -12.34 16.41 13.23
N LYS A 286 -12.05 16.80 14.46
CA LYS A 286 -13.06 16.96 15.51
C LYS A 286 -13.41 18.44 15.64
N ASN A 287 -14.69 18.78 15.49
CA ASN A 287 -15.22 20.09 15.75
C ASN A 287 -16.50 19.96 16.59
N ASP A 288 -16.65 20.83 17.60
CA ASP A 288 -17.79 20.76 18.50
C ASP A 288 -19.07 21.36 17.91
N ASP A 289 -18.93 22.29 16.97
CA ASP A 289 -20.05 23.04 16.37
C ASP A 289 -20.57 22.40 15.08
N VAL A 290 -19.71 21.66 14.37
CA VAL A 290 -19.99 21.15 13.01
C VAL A 290 -19.66 19.67 12.92
N GLY A 291 -20.64 18.87 12.48
CA GLY A 291 -20.44 17.44 12.10
C GLY A 291 -20.12 17.31 10.61
N LEU A 292 -19.32 16.32 10.26
CA LEU A 292 -19.05 15.93 8.86
C LEU A 292 -19.68 14.59 8.58
N ASP A 293 -20.49 14.51 7.53
CA ASP A 293 -21.03 13.25 7.00
C ASP A 293 -20.57 13.03 5.55
N ILE A 294 -20.01 11.86 5.28
CA ILE A 294 -19.53 11.49 3.95
C ILE A 294 -20.56 10.59 3.30
N ILE A 295 -21.41 11.19 2.46
CA ILE A 295 -22.50 10.49 1.78
C ILE A 295 -21.96 9.50 0.75
N TYR A 296 -20.90 9.88 0.03
CA TYR A 296 -20.30 9.08 -1.03
C TYR A 296 -18.79 9.30 -1.09
N SER A 297 -18.05 8.21 -1.26
CA SER A 297 -16.61 8.22 -1.52
C SER A 297 -16.31 7.17 -2.61
N GLY A 298 -15.53 7.56 -3.62
CA GLY A 298 -15.16 6.65 -4.70
C GLY A 298 -14.30 7.33 -5.78
N VAL A 299 -14.00 6.55 -6.81
CA VAL A 299 -13.16 6.92 -7.97
C VAL A 299 -14.02 7.31 -9.15
#